data_c44f25cf2da28965ea2bebe2d4e633f8
#
_entry.id   c44f25cf2da28965ea2bebe2d4e633f8
#
_cell.length_a   1.000
_cell.length_b   1.000
_cell.length_c   1.000
_cell.angle_alpha   90.00
_cell.angle_beta   90.00
_cell.angle_gamma   90.00
#
_symmetry.space_group_name_H-M   'P 1'
#
loop_
_entity.id
_entity.type
_entity.pdbx_description
1 polymer ?
#
loop_
_entity_poly.entity_id
_entity_poly.type
_entity_poly.pdbx_seq_one_letter_code
_entity_poly.pdbx_strand_id
1 'polypeptide(L)'
;MKKHCFLFALFIFLSSLYMQAEGTAGKWSERYNFTAITMDEGLPHNFVDDILKDSQGFLWIATRGEGIARYDGYEFTAFNMGSTHTKLRSNFINKLCEDNFKRIWAVSEMGIDILDIQTMQTVQVADTKDKLISLCNRPSHLILHSKAGNIWVCSENNLFKITFGKQGNIRQIIKICEVPAGESIRTICEVEDYLWINYKDGIYRIKESAMEVQEPTFISSALQLPGVSIQVICRKENEIWIGSAQGLFRYNMDTELMKHYMYDPNDNNSLSQNFITDIAETGEHTMLVATLKGINLYNALTDNFERINKDTGEGEIVQNTLNCDFVNCLLTDGDIIWVGTKWRLNKMSRRMLLVQNYYHIPTIPGSLSQNPVNAIYEDPSGVLWVGTVEGGLNRRAPGSNTFEHYTTDAPAHLSHNTVSCFTSDNDGRLWIGTWGGGIGWIDMKNPQNKQFHHIEIPEYGDFSWGWAGSICYDHLNNAIWVGTSTNIYVYDLKTQTLTEPFKGMNLGGIEGCTGYYIDKDNHLWLGLTEGLCRIDLAV
;
A
#
# COMPACT_ATOMS: atom_id res chain seq x y z
N MET A 1 -13.75 -18.38 46.82
CA MET A 1 -14.57 -17.43 46.04
C MET A 1 -13.84 -16.12 45.65
N LYS A 2 -13.01 -15.48 46.47
CA LYS A 2 -12.34 -14.20 46.10
C LYS A 2 -11.24 -14.30 45.04
N LYS A 3 -10.57 -15.45 44.84
CA LYS A 3 -9.54 -15.61 43.80
C LYS A 3 -10.09 -15.82 42.38
N HIS A 4 -11.30 -16.34 42.22
CA HIS A 4 -11.93 -16.55 40.92
C HIS A 4 -12.59 -15.29 40.35
N CYS A 5 -13.06 -14.37 41.23
CA CYS A 5 -13.55 -13.08 40.78
C CYS A 5 -12.43 -12.17 40.27
N PHE A 6 -11.20 -12.28 40.81
CA PHE A 6 -10.09 -11.44 40.35
C PHE A 6 -9.55 -11.88 38.97
N LEU A 7 -9.53 -13.21 38.73
CA LEU A 7 -9.16 -13.74 37.41
C LEU A 7 -10.21 -13.43 36.34
N PHE A 8 -11.49 -13.44 36.68
CA PHE A 8 -12.56 -13.11 35.73
C PHE A 8 -12.60 -11.60 35.41
N ALA A 9 -12.34 -10.74 36.41
CA ALA A 9 -12.22 -9.29 36.22
C ALA A 9 -10.95 -8.92 35.40
N LEU A 10 -9.84 -9.66 35.61
CA LEU A 10 -8.61 -9.48 34.85
C LEU A 10 -8.78 -9.94 33.38
N PHE A 11 -9.55 -11.01 33.15
CA PHE A 11 -9.88 -11.48 31.80
C PHE A 11 -10.81 -10.53 31.06
N ILE A 12 -11.78 -9.94 31.73
CA ILE A 12 -12.66 -8.89 31.16
C ILE A 12 -11.88 -7.59 30.92
N PHE A 13 -10.94 -7.24 31.80
CA PHE A 13 -10.09 -6.05 31.63
C PHE A 13 -9.06 -6.23 30.51
N LEU A 14 -8.46 -7.42 30.37
CA LEU A 14 -7.58 -7.79 29.28
C LEU A 14 -8.35 -7.91 27.95
N SER A 15 -9.58 -8.43 27.96
CA SER A 15 -10.42 -8.47 26.77
C SER A 15 -10.92 -7.07 26.35
N SER A 16 -11.20 -6.17 27.33
CA SER A 16 -11.56 -4.78 27.02
C SER A 16 -10.35 -3.94 26.56
N LEU A 17 -9.13 -4.24 27.05
CA LEU A 17 -7.89 -3.64 26.53
C LEU A 17 -7.53 -4.20 25.14
N TYR A 18 -7.84 -5.48 24.87
CA TYR A 18 -7.71 -6.05 23.52
C TYR A 18 -8.76 -5.49 22.55
N MET A 19 -9.98 -5.26 23.01
CA MET A 19 -11.03 -4.60 22.21
C MET A 19 -10.82 -3.08 22.02
N GLN A 20 -10.06 -2.40 22.90
CA GLN A 20 -9.68 -0.98 22.70
C GLN A 20 -8.42 -0.82 21.83
N ALA A 21 -7.62 -1.86 21.63
CA ALA A 21 -6.52 -1.87 20.65
C ALA A 21 -7.00 -2.18 19.21
N GLU A 22 -8.24 -2.67 19.03
CA GLU A 22 -8.96 -2.71 17.76
C GLU A 22 -9.67 -1.37 17.49
N GLY A 23 -8.94 -0.26 17.63
CA GLY A 23 -9.33 0.99 17.03
C GLY A 23 -9.48 0.78 15.52
N THR A 24 -10.71 1.00 15.04
CA THR A 24 -11.13 1.18 13.64
C THR A 24 -10.00 0.86 12.65
N ALA A 25 -9.98 -0.38 12.14
CA ALA A 25 -9.09 -0.71 11.02
C ALA A 25 -9.36 0.35 9.95
N GLY A 26 -8.43 1.28 9.78
CA GLY A 26 -8.55 2.35 8.80
C GLY A 26 -8.91 1.74 7.45
N LYS A 27 -9.64 2.47 6.62
CA LYS A 27 -10.01 2.00 5.29
C LYS A 27 -8.76 1.45 4.59
N TRP A 28 -8.90 0.47 3.72
CA TRP A 28 -7.78 -0.12 2.96
C TRP A 28 -6.86 0.95 2.35
N SER A 29 -7.40 2.10 1.91
CA SER A 29 -6.67 3.25 1.37
C SER A 29 -5.68 3.88 2.36
N GLU A 30 -5.86 3.69 3.65
CA GLU A 30 -4.93 4.12 4.69
C GLU A 30 -3.83 3.08 4.95
N ARG A 31 -4.10 1.81 4.65
CA ARG A 31 -3.18 0.68 4.87
C ARG A 31 -2.29 0.36 3.68
N TYR A 32 -2.70 0.70 2.46
CA TYR A 32 -2.00 0.35 1.22
C TYR A 32 -1.79 1.55 0.32
N ASN A 33 -0.64 1.56 -0.37
CA ASN A 33 -0.34 2.46 -1.46
C ASN A 33 -0.46 1.70 -2.78
N PHE A 34 -1.05 2.35 -3.78
CA PHE A 34 -1.15 1.83 -5.14
C PHE A 34 -0.28 2.64 -6.09
N THR A 35 0.50 1.94 -6.89
CA THR A 35 1.25 2.50 -8.01
C THR A 35 0.86 1.74 -9.26
N ALA A 36 0.33 2.43 -10.25
CA ALA A 36 0.03 1.86 -11.55
C ALA A 36 1.27 1.91 -12.44
N ILE A 37 1.58 0.81 -13.10
CA ILE A 37 2.65 0.70 -14.09
C ILE A 37 2.01 0.51 -15.46
N THR A 38 2.35 1.40 -16.39
CA THR A 38 1.74 1.51 -17.71
C THR A 38 2.75 1.26 -18.83
N MET A 39 2.30 1.39 -20.05
CA MET A 39 3.20 1.36 -21.20
C MET A 39 4.19 2.55 -21.20
N ASP A 40 3.83 3.67 -20.57
CA ASP A 40 4.72 4.83 -20.45
C ASP A 40 5.89 4.55 -19.49
N GLU A 41 5.70 3.65 -18.53
CA GLU A 41 6.78 3.13 -17.67
C GLU A 41 7.45 1.87 -18.23
N GLY A 42 7.17 1.52 -19.47
CA GLY A 42 7.84 0.43 -20.20
C GLY A 42 7.14 -0.94 -20.14
N LEU A 43 5.96 -1.07 -19.54
CA LEU A 43 5.17 -2.31 -19.62
C LEU A 43 4.79 -2.56 -21.10
N PRO A 44 5.14 -3.71 -21.72
CA PRO A 44 4.93 -3.88 -23.16
C PRO A 44 3.47 -3.85 -23.61
N HIS A 45 2.56 -4.30 -22.76
CA HIS A 45 1.14 -4.31 -23.02
C HIS A 45 0.32 -4.17 -21.73
N ASN A 46 -0.76 -3.40 -21.79
CA ASN A 46 -1.57 -3.10 -20.60
C ASN A 46 -2.38 -4.30 -20.05
N PHE A 47 -2.73 -5.28 -20.88
CA PHE A 47 -3.50 -6.43 -20.42
C PHE A 47 -2.57 -7.50 -19.84
N VAL A 48 -2.64 -7.68 -18.51
CA VAL A 48 -1.83 -8.65 -17.77
C VAL A 48 -2.69 -9.88 -17.45
N ASP A 49 -2.27 -11.06 -17.92
CA ASP A 49 -2.99 -12.33 -17.68
C ASP A 49 -2.41 -13.11 -16.50
N ASP A 50 -1.08 -13.07 -16.30
CA ASP A 50 -0.41 -13.77 -15.21
C ASP A 50 0.85 -13.06 -14.75
N ILE A 51 1.26 -13.28 -13.50
CA ILE A 51 2.47 -12.72 -12.92
C ILE A 51 3.19 -13.81 -12.14
N LEU A 52 4.48 -13.95 -12.40
CA LEU A 52 5.35 -14.91 -11.73
C LEU A 52 6.59 -14.19 -11.18
N LYS A 53 7.02 -14.52 -9.97
CA LYS A 53 8.33 -14.15 -9.45
C LYS A 53 9.27 -15.34 -9.57
N ASP A 54 10.41 -15.15 -10.25
CA ASP A 54 11.39 -16.22 -10.41
C ASP A 54 12.28 -16.41 -9.17
N SER A 55 13.03 -17.47 -9.15
CA SER A 55 13.95 -17.82 -8.06
C SER A 55 15.12 -16.82 -7.87
N GLN A 56 15.33 -15.90 -8.81
CA GLN A 56 16.31 -14.81 -8.72
C GLN A 56 15.70 -13.50 -8.22
N GLY A 57 14.36 -13.45 -8.09
CA GLY A 57 13.63 -12.29 -7.59
C GLY A 57 13.06 -11.36 -8.68
N PHE A 58 13.21 -11.69 -9.97
CA PHE A 58 12.63 -10.93 -11.06
C PHE A 58 11.16 -11.29 -11.29
N LEU A 59 10.38 -10.30 -11.72
CA LEU A 59 8.99 -10.55 -12.10
C LEU A 59 8.88 -10.88 -13.58
N TRP A 60 8.08 -11.87 -13.89
CA TRP A 60 7.70 -12.25 -15.24
C TRP A 60 6.22 -12.00 -15.41
N ILE A 61 5.85 -11.23 -16.41
CA ILE A 61 4.49 -10.78 -16.65
C ILE A 61 4.03 -11.36 -17.99
N ALA A 62 3.00 -12.19 -17.95
CA ALA A 62 2.30 -12.67 -19.15
C ALA A 62 1.33 -11.60 -19.64
N THR A 63 1.41 -11.25 -20.91
CA THR A 63 0.54 -10.22 -21.49
C THR A 63 -0.31 -10.78 -22.61
N ARG A 64 -1.44 -10.11 -22.85
CA ARG A 64 -2.35 -10.43 -23.95
C ARG A 64 -2.13 -9.48 -25.12
N GLY A 65 -1.00 -9.68 -25.84
CA GLY A 65 -0.70 -8.91 -27.05
C GLY A 65 0.78 -8.75 -27.36
N GLU A 66 1.65 -8.66 -26.33
CA GLU A 66 3.10 -8.45 -26.51
C GLU A 66 3.97 -9.53 -25.83
N GLY A 67 3.42 -10.72 -25.60
CA GLY A 67 4.17 -11.86 -25.09
C GLY A 67 4.45 -11.78 -23.60
N ILE A 68 5.72 -11.91 -23.21
CA ILE A 68 6.19 -11.93 -21.83
C ILE A 68 7.06 -10.70 -21.58
N ALA A 69 6.93 -10.08 -20.42
CA ALA A 69 7.85 -9.07 -19.93
C ALA A 69 8.59 -9.56 -18.69
N ARG A 70 9.90 -9.34 -18.59
CA ARG A 70 10.67 -9.48 -17.36
C ARG A 70 10.94 -8.10 -16.78
N TYR A 71 10.63 -7.93 -15.49
CA TYR A 71 10.83 -6.70 -14.75
C TYR A 71 11.88 -6.89 -13.66
N ASP A 72 12.91 -6.05 -13.63
CA ASP A 72 14.02 -6.13 -12.68
C ASP A 72 13.88 -5.17 -11.49
N GLY A 73 12.77 -4.45 -11.42
CA GLY A 73 12.49 -3.42 -10.43
C GLY A 73 12.63 -1.99 -10.99
N TYR A 74 13.24 -1.84 -12.17
CA TYR A 74 13.48 -0.56 -12.85
C TYR A 74 12.99 -0.57 -14.30
N GLU A 75 13.36 -1.61 -15.07
CA GLU A 75 13.11 -1.69 -16.50
C GLU A 75 12.42 -3.00 -16.90
N PHE A 76 11.72 -2.95 -18.03
CA PHE A 76 11.07 -4.10 -18.64
C PHE A 76 11.89 -4.59 -19.84
N THR A 77 12.12 -5.89 -19.88
CA THR A 77 12.63 -6.58 -21.08
C THR A 77 11.52 -7.42 -21.69
N ALA A 78 11.13 -7.12 -22.92
CA ALA A 78 10.04 -7.82 -23.62
C ALA A 78 10.53 -8.99 -24.48
N PHE A 79 9.77 -10.09 -24.48
CA PHE A 79 9.97 -11.27 -25.29
C PHE A 79 8.66 -11.58 -26.03
N ASN A 80 8.70 -11.51 -27.36
CA ASN A 80 7.51 -11.68 -28.20
C ASN A 80 7.84 -12.40 -29.50
N MET A 81 6.85 -12.55 -30.38
CA MET A 81 7.02 -13.19 -31.70
C MET A 81 7.99 -12.43 -32.61
N GLY A 82 8.18 -11.14 -32.40
CA GLY A 82 9.09 -10.28 -33.17
C GLY A 82 10.51 -10.20 -32.63
N SER A 83 10.79 -10.78 -31.45
CA SER A 83 12.11 -10.74 -30.84
C SER A 83 13.16 -11.48 -31.67
N THR A 84 14.36 -10.89 -31.79
CA THR A 84 15.42 -11.44 -32.64
C THR A 84 16.12 -12.65 -32.04
N HIS A 85 16.24 -12.69 -30.72
CA HIS A 85 16.98 -13.74 -30.00
C HIS A 85 16.08 -14.73 -29.25
N THR A 86 14.89 -14.29 -28.85
CA THR A 86 13.94 -15.08 -28.05
C THR A 86 12.56 -15.00 -28.68
N LYS A 87 12.36 -15.78 -29.72
CA LYS A 87 11.11 -15.76 -30.48
C LYS A 87 10.09 -16.69 -29.83
N LEU A 88 9.00 -16.11 -29.33
CA LEU A 88 7.85 -16.86 -28.84
C LEU A 88 6.95 -17.34 -29.98
N ARG A 89 6.15 -18.39 -29.72
CA ARG A 89 5.08 -18.86 -30.61
C ARG A 89 3.88 -17.94 -30.65
N SER A 90 3.63 -17.24 -29.54
CA SER A 90 2.46 -16.38 -29.39
C SER A 90 2.79 -15.12 -28.60
N ASN A 91 2.11 -14.02 -28.91
CA ASN A 91 2.07 -12.83 -28.08
C ASN A 91 0.96 -12.87 -27.00
N PHE A 92 0.12 -13.92 -27.01
CA PHE A 92 -0.96 -14.13 -26.06
C PHE A 92 -0.56 -15.25 -25.11
N ILE A 93 -0.08 -14.89 -23.93
CA ILE A 93 0.42 -15.84 -22.94
C ILE A 93 -0.58 -15.95 -21.79
N ASN A 94 -1.02 -17.17 -21.49
CA ASN A 94 -2.07 -17.42 -20.50
C ASN A 94 -1.52 -17.60 -19.07
N LYS A 95 -0.45 -18.41 -18.93
CA LYS A 95 0.14 -18.75 -17.63
C LYS A 95 1.64 -18.97 -17.73
N LEU A 96 2.32 -18.74 -16.61
CA LEU A 96 3.76 -18.90 -16.44
C LEU A 96 4.06 -19.83 -15.25
N CYS A 97 5.16 -20.57 -15.31
CA CYS A 97 5.78 -21.16 -14.14
C CYS A 97 7.29 -21.29 -14.33
N GLU A 98 8.05 -21.33 -13.23
CA GLU A 98 9.48 -21.64 -13.23
C GLU A 98 9.69 -23.10 -12.82
N ASP A 99 10.62 -23.80 -13.47
CA ASP A 99 11.04 -25.15 -13.07
C ASP A 99 12.32 -25.12 -12.19
N ASN A 100 12.68 -26.26 -11.61
CA ASN A 100 13.88 -26.39 -10.77
C ASN A 100 15.21 -26.13 -11.50
N PHE A 101 15.19 -26.01 -12.82
CA PHE A 101 16.36 -25.79 -13.67
C PHE A 101 16.45 -24.35 -14.18
N LYS A 102 15.72 -23.42 -13.54
CA LYS A 102 15.70 -21.99 -13.87
C LYS A 102 15.23 -21.71 -15.30
N ARG A 103 14.16 -22.38 -15.70
CA ARG A 103 13.51 -22.15 -16.99
C ARG A 103 12.08 -21.66 -16.74
N ILE A 104 11.70 -20.62 -17.46
CA ILE A 104 10.31 -20.14 -17.49
C ILE A 104 9.55 -20.89 -18.56
N TRP A 105 8.49 -21.54 -18.16
CA TRP A 105 7.54 -22.19 -19.04
C TRP A 105 6.34 -21.28 -19.24
N ALA A 106 6.04 -20.98 -20.49
CA ALA A 106 4.94 -20.11 -20.88
C ALA A 106 3.95 -20.86 -21.74
N VAL A 107 2.68 -20.88 -21.35
CA VAL A 107 1.63 -21.57 -22.10
C VAL A 107 0.71 -20.59 -22.82
N SER A 108 0.32 -20.97 -24.03
CA SER A 108 -0.54 -20.19 -24.92
C SER A 108 -1.43 -21.10 -25.76
N GLU A 109 -2.37 -20.52 -26.48
CA GLU A 109 -3.18 -21.21 -27.50
C GLU A 109 -2.32 -21.76 -28.68
N MET A 110 -1.11 -21.24 -28.88
CA MET A 110 -0.19 -21.69 -29.89
C MET A 110 0.80 -22.75 -29.38
N GLY A 111 0.76 -23.06 -28.07
CA GLY A 111 1.60 -24.07 -27.45
C GLY A 111 2.39 -23.59 -26.25
N ILE A 112 3.55 -24.20 -26.04
CA ILE A 112 4.41 -23.97 -24.86
C ILE A 112 5.77 -23.46 -25.35
N ASP A 113 6.23 -22.36 -24.80
CA ASP A 113 7.58 -21.84 -24.92
C ASP A 113 8.35 -22.05 -23.62
N ILE A 114 9.63 -22.36 -23.72
CA ILE A 114 10.50 -22.57 -22.56
C ILE A 114 11.69 -21.61 -22.71
N LEU A 115 11.87 -20.71 -21.73
CA LEU A 115 12.95 -19.74 -21.70
C LEU A 115 13.93 -20.08 -20.59
N ASP A 116 15.20 -20.04 -20.88
CA ASP A 116 16.26 -20.11 -19.87
C ASP A 116 16.51 -18.71 -19.31
N ILE A 117 16.39 -18.55 -17.98
CA ILE A 117 16.50 -17.23 -17.33
C ILE A 117 17.92 -16.69 -17.26
N GLN A 118 18.95 -17.50 -17.50
CA GLN A 118 20.34 -17.07 -17.53
C GLN A 118 20.74 -16.54 -18.91
N THR A 119 20.37 -17.27 -19.95
CA THR A 119 20.70 -16.90 -21.34
C THR A 119 19.66 -16.00 -21.99
N MET A 120 18.47 -15.90 -21.39
CA MET A 120 17.31 -15.17 -21.95
C MET A 120 16.91 -15.66 -23.34
N GLN A 121 17.11 -16.94 -23.62
CA GLN A 121 16.79 -17.54 -24.91
C GLN A 121 15.76 -18.65 -24.75
N THR A 122 14.96 -18.86 -25.79
CA THR A 122 14.13 -20.07 -25.88
C THR A 122 15.01 -21.30 -26.03
N VAL A 123 14.69 -22.31 -25.25
CA VAL A 123 15.47 -23.56 -25.23
C VAL A 123 14.62 -24.74 -25.67
N GLN A 124 15.24 -25.64 -26.41
CA GLN A 124 14.69 -26.97 -26.65
C GLN A 124 15.27 -27.92 -25.61
N VAL A 125 14.42 -28.37 -24.70
CA VAL A 125 14.83 -29.34 -23.68
C VAL A 125 14.96 -30.72 -24.34
N ALA A 126 16.11 -31.35 -24.16
CA ALA A 126 16.36 -32.67 -24.77
C ALA A 126 15.32 -33.71 -24.31
N ASP A 127 14.66 -34.32 -25.25
CA ASP A 127 13.70 -35.40 -25.07
C ASP A 127 14.07 -36.59 -25.99
N THR A 128 14.08 -37.78 -25.45
CA THR A 128 14.50 -38.99 -26.15
C THR A 128 13.50 -39.50 -27.20
N LYS A 129 12.30 -38.91 -27.32
CA LYS A 129 11.21 -39.43 -28.16
C LYS A 129 10.37 -38.35 -28.87
N ASP A 130 10.85 -37.12 -28.99
CA ASP A 130 10.14 -35.97 -29.61
C ASP A 130 8.73 -35.71 -29.04
N LYS A 131 8.41 -36.27 -27.88
CA LYS A 131 7.12 -36.10 -27.22
C LYS A 131 6.91 -34.68 -26.71
N LEU A 132 8.00 -34.04 -26.25
CA LEU A 132 7.95 -32.66 -25.82
C LEU A 132 7.62 -31.74 -26.99
N ILE A 133 8.26 -31.90 -28.12
CA ILE A 133 8.00 -31.09 -29.32
C ILE A 133 6.53 -31.25 -29.72
N SER A 134 5.99 -32.46 -29.67
CA SER A 134 4.58 -32.70 -29.92
C SER A 134 3.66 -31.99 -28.92
N LEU A 135 4.00 -32.00 -27.63
CA LEU A 135 3.23 -31.33 -26.60
C LEU A 135 3.34 -29.78 -26.72
N CYS A 136 4.55 -29.28 -26.97
CA CYS A 136 4.78 -27.83 -27.10
C CYS A 136 4.09 -27.21 -28.33
N ASN A 137 3.66 -27.99 -29.30
CA ASN A 137 2.92 -27.52 -30.48
C ASN A 137 1.40 -27.62 -30.34
N ARG A 138 0.90 -27.87 -29.13
CA ARG A 138 -0.54 -27.98 -28.87
C ARG A 138 -1.04 -26.82 -27.99
N PRO A 139 -2.25 -26.33 -28.21
CA PRO A 139 -2.88 -25.36 -27.34
C PRO A 139 -2.80 -25.78 -25.87
N SER A 140 -2.30 -24.90 -25.04
CA SER A 140 -2.15 -25.14 -23.61
C SER A 140 -2.60 -23.89 -22.83
N HIS A 141 -3.29 -24.09 -21.72
CA HIS A 141 -3.90 -22.98 -21.00
C HIS A 141 -3.59 -22.97 -19.50
N LEU A 142 -3.04 -24.06 -18.97
CA LEU A 142 -2.73 -24.20 -17.56
C LEU A 142 -1.39 -24.91 -17.39
N ILE A 143 -0.58 -24.41 -16.46
CA ILE A 143 0.69 -25.00 -16.07
C ILE A 143 0.94 -24.83 -14.58
N LEU A 144 1.54 -25.84 -13.96
CA LEU A 144 1.92 -25.85 -12.54
C LEU A 144 3.26 -26.57 -12.37
N HIS A 145 4.17 -25.99 -11.60
CA HIS A 145 5.34 -26.65 -11.06
C HIS A 145 5.02 -27.17 -9.65
N SER A 146 5.05 -28.50 -9.47
CA SER A 146 4.77 -29.13 -8.18
C SER A 146 5.98 -29.11 -7.24
N LYS A 147 5.75 -29.20 -5.93
CA LYS A 147 6.82 -29.33 -4.92
C LYS A 147 7.72 -30.55 -5.14
N ALA A 148 7.20 -31.59 -5.78
CA ALA A 148 7.97 -32.76 -6.18
C ALA A 148 8.92 -32.49 -7.37
N GLY A 149 8.89 -31.29 -7.95
CA GLY A 149 9.75 -30.86 -9.04
C GLY A 149 9.27 -31.29 -10.43
N ASN A 150 8.01 -31.65 -10.58
CA ASN A 150 7.41 -32.01 -11.86
C ASN A 150 6.62 -30.83 -12.44
N ILE A 151 6.53 -30.75 -13.76
CA ILE A 151 5.66 -29.82 -14.46
C ILE A 151 4.35 -30.53 -14.83
N TRP A 152 3.24 -29.91 -14.49
CA TRP A 152 1.91 -30.34 -14.87
C TRP A 152 1.32 -29.36 -15.87
N VAL A 153 0.83 -29.87 -17.00
CA VAL A 153 0.30 -29.06 -18.10
C VAL A 153 -1.06 -29.58 -18.52
N CYS A 154 -2.02 -28.67 -18.63
CA CYS A 154 -3.27 -28.97 -19.32
C CYS A 154 -3.17 -28.49 -20.77
N SER A 155 -3.17 -29.44 -21.69
CA SER A 155 -3.09 -29.20 -23.12
C SER A 155 -4.24 -29.90 -23.83
N GLU A 156 -4.98 -29.14 -24.64
CA GLU A 156 -6.24 -29.61 -25.22
C GLU A 156 -7.18 -30.11 -24.08
N ASN A 157 -7.64 -31.36 -24.19
CA ASN A 157 -8.47 -32.01 -23.17
C ASN A 157 -7.70 -33.01 -22.32
N ASN A 158 -6.39 -32.82 -22.12
CA ASN A 158 -5.57 -33.78 -21.39
C ASN A 158 -4.70 -33.11 -20.34
N LEU A 159 -4.55 -33.76 -19.21
CA LEU A 159 -3.58 -33.39 -18.18
C LEU A 159 -2.34 -34.24 -18.32
N PHE A 160 -1.20 -33.59 -18.53
CA PHE A 160 0.10 -34.21 -18.66
C PHE A 160 0.98 -33.91 -17.45
N LYS A 161 1.81 -34.90 -17.07
CA LYS A 161 2.90 -34.75 -16.12
C LYS A 161 4.23 -34.89 -16.85
N ILE A 162 5.15 -33.94 -16.60
CA ILE A 162 6.52 -33.95 -17.16
C ILE A 162 7.47 -34.13 -15.99
N THR A 163 8.28 -35.20 -16.06
CA THR A 163 9.28 -35.50 -15.03
C THR A 163 10.70 -35.29 -15.60
N PHE A 164 11.63 -34.92 -14.73
CA PHE A 164 12.98 -34.57 -15.13
C PHE A 164 14.04 -35.53 -14.59
N GLY A 165 15.15 -35.63 -15.30
CA GLY A 165 16.39 -36.22 -14.83
C GLY A 165 17.22 -35.21 -14.03
N LYS A 166 18.32 -35.65 -13.41
CA LYS A 166 19.19 -34.82 -12.56
C LYS A 166 19.79 -33.59 -13.26
N GLN A 167 19.95 -33.64 -14.57
CA GLN A 167 20.52 -32.55 -15.39
C GLN A 167 19.46 -31.72 -16.10
N GLY A 168 18.19 -31.84 -15.71
CA GLY A 168 17.10 -31.04 -16.28
C GLY A 168 16.58 -31.55 -17.64
N ASN A 169 17.13 -32.66 -18.17
CA ASN A 169 16.55 -33.32 -19.32
C ASN A 169 15.22 -34.00 -18.99
N ILE A 170 14.30 -34.03 -19.91
CA ILE A 170 13.00 -34.66 -19.70
C ILE A 170 13.18 -36.19 -19.65
N ARG A 171 12.72 -36.76 -18.55
CA ARG A 171 12.72 -38.21 -18.33
C ARG A 171 11.47 -38.87 -18.93
N GLN A 172 10.31 -38.31 -18.64
CA GLN A 172 9.03 -38.83 -19.11
C GLN A 172 8.01 -37.71 -19.29
N ILE A 173 7.13 -37.86 -20.26
CA ILE A 173 5.90 -37.11 -20.43
C ILE A 173 4.76 -38.12 -20.40
N ILE A 174 3.89 -37.98 -19.44
CA ILE A 174 2.85 -38.96 -19.12
C ILE A 174 1.50 -38.27 -19.23
N LYS A 175 0.59 -38.81 -20.04
CA LYS A 175 -0.83 -38.45 -19.98
C LYS A 175 -1.40 -39.06 -18.69
N ILE A 176 -1.94 -38.23 -17.80
CA ILE A 176 -2.46 -38.66 -16.50
C ILE A 176 -3.99 -38.76 -16.52
N CYS A 177 -4.65 -37.77 -17.10
CA CYS A 177 -6.09 -37.71 -17.12
C CYS A 177 -6.59 -37.17 -18.46
N GLU A 178 -7.70 -37.70 -18.92
CA GLU A 178 -8.46 -37.19 -20.07
C GLU A 178 -9.70 -36.46 -19.55
N VAL A 179 -9.91 -35.23 -20.01
CA VAL A 179 -11.06 -34.42 -19.64
C VAL A 179 -12.21 -34.73 -20.58
N PRO A 180 -13.43 -34.95 -20.09
CA PRO A 180 -14.58 -35.17 -20.93
C PRO A 180 -14.80 -34.06 -21.97
N ALA A 181 -15.37 -34.41 -23.12
CA ALA A 181 -15.65 -33.46 -24.18
C ALA A 181 -16.59 -32.34 -23.69
N GLY A 182 -16.19 -31.08 -23.93
CA GLY A 182 -16.93 -29.91 -23.48
C GLY A 182 -16.57 -29.40 -22.09
N GLU A 183 -15.67 -30.09 -21.38
CA GLU A 183 -15.14 -29.68 -20.08
C GLU A 183 -13.67 -29.24 -20.20
N SER A 184 -13.16 -28.54 -19.20
CA SER A 184 -11.73 -28.17 -19.12
C SER A 184 -11.25 -28.10 -17.68
N ILE A 185 -10.03 -28.53 -17.43
CA ILE A 185 -9.33 -28.26 -16.16
C ILE A 185 -8.80 -26.82 -16.23
N ARG A 186 -9.34 -25.94 -15.42
CA ARG A 186 -8.99 -24.52 -15.38
C ARG A 186 -8.05 -24.17 -14.25
N THR A 187 -7.99 -25.01 -13.22
CA THR A 187 -7.21 -24.76 -12.02
C THR A 187 -6.66 -26.05 -11.44
N ILE A 188 -5.46 -25.95 -10.88
CA ILE A 188 -4.77 -27.01 -10.15
C ILE A 188 -4.23 -26.40 -8.86
N CYS A 189 -4.47 -27.07 -7.72
CA CYS A 189 -3.90 -26.71 -6.44
C CYS A 189 -3.21 -27.93 -5.81
N GLU A 190 -1.98 -27.77 -5.32
CA GLU A 190 -1.27 -28.82 -4.63
C GLU A 190 -1.68 -28.86 -3.16
N VAL A 191 -2.23 -30.02 -2.74
CA VAL A 191 -2.69 -30.26 -1.37
C VAL A 191 -2.06 -31.57 -0.89
N GLU A 192 -1.05 -31.50 -0.04
CA GLU A 192 -0.26 -32.64 0.44
C GLU A 192 0.36 -33.42 -0.73
N ASP A 193 0.07 -34.72 -0.82
CA ASP A 193 0.56 -35.62 -1.88
C ASP A 193 -0.38 -35.66 -3.10
N TYR A 194 -1.34 -34.75 -3.18
CA TYR A 194 -2.36 -34.71 -4.23
C TYR A 194 -2.39 -33.39 -4.95
N LEU A 195 -2.81 -33.43 -6.20
CA LEU A 195 -3.27 -32.28 -6.95
C LEU A 195 -4.80 -32.28 -6.95
N TRP A 196 -5.36 -31.19 -6.48
CA TRP A 196 -6.79 -30.94 -6.53
C TRP A 196 -7.10 -30.15 -7.81
N ILE A 197 -8.06 -30.63 -8.57
CA ILE A 197 -8.44 -30.08 -9.87
C ILE A 197 -9.95 -29.91 -9.97
N ASN A 198 -10.40 -28.94 -10.76
CA ASN A 198 -11.79 -28.95 -11.20
C ASN A 198 -11.96 -30.04 -12.28
N TYR A 199 -12.92 -30.91 -12.09
CA TYR A 199 -13.22 -32.02 -12.99
C TYR A 199 -14.69 -32.37 -12.91
N LYS A 200 -15.34 -32.58 -14.06
CA LYS A 200 -16.80 -32.82 -14.11
C LYS A 200 -17.57 -31.77 -13.30
N ASP A 201 -18.31 -32.18 -12.32
CA ASP A 201 -19.26 -31.42 -11.52
C ASP A 201 -18.70 -30.98 -10.14
N GLY A 202 -17.38 -30.89 -9.99
CA GLY A 202 -16.81 -30.49 -8.69
C GLY A 202 -15.28 -30.48 -8.64
N ILE A 203 -14.76 -30.69 -7.43
CA ILE A 203 -13.35 -30.78 -7.15
C ILE A 203 -12.99 -32.24 -6.88
N TYR A 204 -11.98 -32.71 -7.61
CA TYR A 204 -11.44 -34.07 -7.51
C TYR A 204 -9.94 -34.00 -7.25
N ARG A 205 -9.33 -35.12 -6.88
CA ARG A 205 -7.88 -35.21 -6.66
C ARG A 205 -7.20 -36.29 -7.47
N ILE A 206 -5.96 -36.04 -7.80
CA ILE A 206 -5.03 -36.96 -8.48
C ILE A 206 -3.78 -37.06 -7.61
N LYS A 207 -3.21 -38.26 -7.46
CA LYS A 207 -1.94 -38.40 -6.75
C LYS A 207 -0.82 -37.70 -7.52
N GLU A 208 0.00 -36.89 -6.82
CA GLU A 208 1.17 -36.25 -7.44
C GLU A 208 2.15 -37.31 -7.97
N SER A 209 2.27 -38.47 -7.28
CA SER A 209 3.13 -39.60 -7.69
C SER A 209 2.62 -40.42 -8.87
N ALA A 210 1.46 -40.09 -9.48
CA ALA A 210 0.89 -40.82 -10.61
C ALA A 210 1.85 -40.91 -11.78
N MET A 211 1.97 -42.12 -12.40
CA MET A 211 2.86 -42.43 -13.50
C MET A 211 2.13 -43.10 -14.68
N GLU A 212 0.81 -43.15 -14.66
CA GLU A 212 -0.06 -43.71 -15.68
C GLU A 212 -1.42 -43.00 -15.71
N VAL A 213 -2.19 -43.27 -16.73
CA VAL A 213 -3.55 -42.72 -16.88
C VAL A 213 -4.43 -43.21 -15.74
N GLN A 214 -5.09 -42.28 -15.04
CA GLN A 214 -6.02 -42.60 -13.99
C GLN A 214 -7.24 -41.64 -14.01
N GLU A 215 -8.34 -42.15 -13.51
CA GLU A 215 -9.53 -41.34 -13.24
C GLU A 215 -9.29 -40.51 -11.96
N PRO A 216 -9.60 -39.20 -11.95
CA PRO A 216 -9.52 -38.40 -10.73
C PRO A 216 -10.43 -38.96 -9.63
N THR A 217 -9.93 -38.96 -8.40
CA THR A 217 -10.62 -39.56 -7.25
C THR A 217 -11.53 -38.55 -6.59
N PHE A 218 -12.75 -38.94 -6.29
CA PHE A 218 -13.69 -38.21 -5.49
C PHE A 218 -13.14 -37.91 -4.07
N ILE A 219 -13.43 -36.72 -3.55
CA ILE A 219 -12.94 -36.27 -2.22
C ILE A 219 -14.07 -36.29 -1.20
N SER A 220 -15.11 -35.49 -1.42
CA SER A 220 -16.23 -35.30 -0.50
C SER A 220 -17.49 -34.83 -1.27
N SER A 221 -18.67 -35.19 -0.77
CA SER A 221 -19.94 -34.72 -1.33
C SER A 221 -20.10 -33.19 -1.24
N ALA A 222 -19.45 -32.54 -0.27
CA ALA A 222 -19.45 -31.08 -0.16
C ALA A 222 -18.72 -30.39 -1.33
N LEU A 223 -17.81 -31.11 -2.02
CA LEU A 223 -17.05 -30.61 -3.16
C LEU A 223 -17.70 -30.95 -4.52
N GLN A 224 -18.87 -31.55 -4.52
CA GLN A 224 -19.72 -31.62 -5.71
C GLN A 224 -20.43 -30.27 -5.90
N LEU A 225 -20.12 -29.60 -6.98
CA LEU A 225 -20.60 -28.25 -7.29
C LEU A 225 -21.22 -28.23 -8.71
N PRO A 226 -22.33 -28.94 -8.91
CA PRO A 226 -22.95 -29.09 -10.22
C PRO A 226 -23.38 -27.73 -10.78
N GLY A 227 -23.04 -27.44 -12.01
CA GLY A 227 -23.34 -26.18 -12.69
C GLY A 227 -22.48 -24.98 -12.23
N VAL A 228 -21.52 -25.18 -11.31
CA VAL A 228 -20.59 -24.13 -10.86
C VAL A 228 -19.35 -24.09 -11.76
N SER A 229 -19.10 -22.92 -12.36
CA SER A 229 -17.92 -22.71 -13.18
C SER A 229 -16.73 -22.31 -12.31
N ILE A 230 -15.92 -23.30 -11.91
CA ILE A 230 -14.74 -23.10 -11.05
C ILE A 230 -13.63 -22.47 -11.88
N GLN A 231 -12.97 -21.42 -11.34
CA GLN A 231 -11.91 -20.66 -11.98
C GLN A 231 -10.57 -20.85 -11.29
N VAL A 232 -10.55 -20.89 -9.95
CA VAL A 232 -9.32 -20.97 -9.15
C VAL A 232 -9.54 -21.77 -7.88
N ILE A 233 -8.52 -22.51 -7.45
CA ILE A 233 -8.46 -23.19 -6.15
C ILE A 233 -7.19 -22.72 -5.45
N CYS A 234 -7.31 -22.28 -4.19
CA CYS A 234 -6.19 -21.88 -3.35
C CYS A 234 -6.28 -22.59 -2.00
N ARG A 235 -5.16 -23.10 -1.50
CA ARG A 235 -5.06 -23.70 -0.17
C ARG A 235 -4.55 -22.67 0.83
N LYS A 236 -5.20 -22.61 1.98
CA LYS A 236 -4.70 -21.93 3.17
C LYS A 236 -4.82 -22.87 4.37
N GLU A 237 -3.71 -23.34 4.88
CA GLU A 237 -3.69 -24.31 6.00
C GLU A 237 -4.62 -25.52 5.76
N ASN A 238 -5.67 -25.69 6.59
CA ASN A 238 -6.70 -26.73 6.47
C ASN A 238 -7.95 -26.27 5.71
N GLU A 239 -7.87 -25.16 5.02
CA GLU A 239 -8.98 -24.60 4.23
C GLU A 239 -8.63 -24.61 2.74
N ILE A 240 -9.65 -24.91 1.93
CA ILE A 240 -9.60 -24.77 0.48
C ILE A 240 -10.57 -23.66 0.07
N TRP A 241 -10.02 -22.67 -0.60
CA TRP A 241 -10.76 -21.54 -1.15
C TRP A 241 -10.97 -21.75 -2.64
N ILE A 242 -12.24 -21.75 -3.06
CA ILE A 242 -12.63 -22.09 -4.43
C ILE A 242 -13.32 -20.88 -5.03
N GLY A 243 -12.67 -20.23 -5.99
CA GLY A 243 -13.23 -19.13 -6.76
C GLY A 243 -14.00 -19.66 -7.97
N SER A 244 -15.18 -19.14 -8.19
CA SER A 244 -16.06 -19.53 -9.29
C SER A 244 -16.71 -18.33 -9.98
N ALA A 245 -17.47 -18.59 -11.03
CA ALA A 245 -18.33 -17.58 -11.65
C ALA A 245 -19.60 -17.28 -10.81
N GLN A 246 -19.90 -18.11 -9.81
CA GLN A 246 -21.08 -18.01 -8.95
C GLN A 246 -20.75 -17.61 -7.50
N GLY A 247 -19.55 -17.09 -7.24
CA GLY A 247 -19.11 -16.68 -5.93
C GLY A 247 -17.88 -17.45 -5.43
N LEU A 248 -17.61 -17.29 -4.16
CA LEU A 248 -16.46 -17.86 -3.45
C LEU A 248 -16.94 -18.93 -2.49
N PHE A 249 -16.32 -20.10 -2.54
CA PHE A 249 -16.57 -21.18 -1.57
C PHE A 249 -15.34 -21.36 -0.69
N ARG A 250 -15.57 -21.57 0.61
CA ARG A 250 -14.54 -21.93 1.59
C ARG A 250 -14.86 -23.28 2.19
N TYR A 251 -14.04 -24.27 1.92
CA TYR A 251 -14.17 -25.63 2.40
C TYR A 251 -13.14 -25.91 3.50
N ASN A 252 -13.58 -26.38 4.65
CA ASN A 252 -12.72 -26.80 5.74
C ASN A 252 -12.49 -28.31 5.64
N MET A 253 -11.22 -28.75 5.51
CA MET A 253 -10.86 -30.15 5.28
C MET A 253 -11.07 -31.04 6.50
N ASP A 254 -11.04 -30.49 7.74
CA ASP A 254 -11.23 -31.27 8.96
C ASP A 254 -12.71 -31.54 9.26
N THR A 255 -13.56 -30.56 9.00
CA THR A 255 -14.98 -30.62 9.32
C THR A 255 -15.86 -30.99 8.12
N GLU A 256 -15.29 -30.98 6.93
CA GLU A 256 -15.98 -31.12 5.63
C GLU A 256 -17.11 -30.10 5.39
N LEU A 257 -17.10 -28.98 6.13
CA LEU A 257 -18.09 -27.93 5.99
C LEU A 257 -17.70 -26.95 4.88
N MET A 258 -18.71 -26.56 4.10
CA MET A 258 -18.58 -25.58 3.03
C MET A 258 -19.36 -24.32 3.38
N LYS A 259 -18.72 -23.16 3.22
CA LYS A 259 -19.37 -21.85 3.25
C LYS A 259 -19.34 -21.20 1.87
N HIS A 260 -20.43 -20.57 1.48
CA HIS A 260 -20.57 -19.87 0.20
C HIS A 260 -20.76 -18.39 0.42
N TYR A 261 -19.93 -17.56 -0.21
CA TYR A 261 -19.98 -16.11 -0.17
C TYR A 261 -20.38 -15.59 -1.54
N MET A 262 -21.29 -14.63 -1.55
CA MET A 262 -21.81 -14.01 -2.77
C MET A 262 -21.82 -12.49 -2.65
N TYR A 263 -21.92 -11.82 -3.78
CA TYR A 263 -22.20 -10.40 -3.86
C TYR A 263 -23.65 -10.12 -3.42
N ASP A 264 -23.79 -9.16 -2.50
CA ASP A 264 -25.06 -8.56 -2.11
C ASP A 264 -24.98 -7.04 -2.32
N PRO A 265 -25.86 -6.44 -3.14
CA PRO A 265 -25.86 -4.98 -3.37
C PRO A 265 -26.23 -4.17 -2.11
N ASN A 266 -26.90 -4.78 -1.12
CA ASN A 266 -27.29 -4.13 0.14
C ASN A 266 -26.28 -4.31 1.27
N ASP A 267 -25.24 -5.12 1.07
CA ASP A 267 -24.19 -5.36 2.05
C ASP A 267 -22.81 -4.97 1.46
N ASN A 268 -22.27 -3.85 1.94
CA ASN A 268 -20.96 -3.36 1.52
C ASN A 268 -19.79 -4.25 1.99
N ASN A 269 -20.03 -5.16 2.92
CA ASN A 269 -19.04 -6.13 3.41
C ASN A 269 -19.17 -7.50 2.74
N SER A 270 -20.04 -7.66 1.75
CA SER A 270 -20.09 -8.82 0.87
C SER A 270 -19.04 -8.72 -0.25
N LEU A 271 -18.89 -9.76 -1.09
CA LEU A 271 -18.03 -9.71 -2.28
C LEU A 271 -18.41 -8.54 -3.21
N SER A 272 -17.42 -7.98 -3.91
CA SER A 272 -17.64 -6.91 -4.90
C SER A 272 -18.36 -7.40 -6.16
N GLN A 273 -18.19 -8.70 -6.49
CA GLN A 273 -18.85 -9.40 -7.59
C GLN A 273 -18.72 -10.92 -7.42
N ASN A 274 -19.60 -11.72 -8.08
CA ASN A 274 -19.57 -13.17 -7.98
C ASN A 274 -18.51 -13.86 -8.85
N PHE A 275 -18.05 -13.24 -9.94
CA PHE A 275 -17.03 -13.83 -10.79
C PHE A 275 -15.64 -13.66 -10.18
N ILE A 276 -15.13 -14.72 -9.56
CA ILE A 276 -13.79 -14.73 -8.95
C ILE A 276 -12.77 -15.11 -10.03
N THR A 277 -11.73 -14.31 -10.16
CA THR A 277 -10.67 -14.52 -11.16
C THR A 277 -9.41 -15.13 -10.55
N ASP A 278 -9.06 -14.73 -9.32
CA ASP A 278 -7.88 -15.25 -8.63
C ASP A 278 -8.02 -15.12 -7.11
N ILE A 279 -7.21 -15.89 -6.38
CA ILE A 279 -7.16 -15.90 -4.91
C ILE A 279 -5.71 -16.01 -4.48
N ALA A 280 -5.26 -15.12 -3.58
CA ALA A 280 -3.91 -15.13 -3.03
C ALA A 280 -3.91 -14.94 -1.52
N GLU A 281 -2.95 -15.54 -0.82
CA GLU A 281 -2.70 -15.31 0.59
C GLU A 281 -1.64 -14.22 0.75
N THR A 282 -1.89 -13.24 1.63
CA THR A 282 -0.90 -12.19 1.96
C THR A 282 0.12 -12.68 2.99
N GLY A 283 1.23 -11.94 3.15
CA GLY A 283 2.20 -12.20 4.21
C GLY A 283 1.64 -12.13 5.65
N GLU A 284 0.46 -11.55 5.82
CA GLU A 284 -0.27 -11.48 7.11
C GLU A 284 -1.31 -12.61 7.26
N HIS A 285 -1.24 -13.62 6.41
CA HIS A 285 -2.21 -14.73 6.38
C HIS A 285 -3.66 -14.31 6.12
N THR A 286 -3.85 -13.15 5.51
CA THR A 286 -5.16 -12.67 5.04
C THR A 286 -5.38 -13.10 3.59
N MET A 287 -6.61 -13.46 3.24
CA MET A 287 -6.95 -13.84 1.87
C MET A 287 -7.38 -12.64 1.05
N LEU A 288 -6.81 -12.52 -0.14
CA LEU A 288 -7.23 -11.61 -1.21
C LEU A 288 -8.03 -12.38 -2.25
N VAL A 289 -9.17 -11.83 -2.64
CA VAL A 289 -10.05 -12.43 -3.64
C VAL A 289 -10.26 -11.43 -4.77
N ALA A 290 -9.68 -11.72 -5.93
CA ALA A 290 -9.81 -10.91 -7.14
C ALA A 290 -11.13 -11.21 -7.86
N THR A 291 -11.74 -10.18 -8.41
CA THR A 291 -12.99 -10.26 -9.18
C THR A 291 -12.90 -9.37 -10.43
N LEU A 292 -13.92 -9.45 -11.28
CA LEU A 292 -14.08 -8.49 -12.38
C LEU A 292 -14.49 -7.08 -11.90
N LYS A 293 -14.64 -6.88 -10.57
CA LYS A 293 -15.00 -5.60 -9.95
C LYS A 293 -14.15 -5.31 -8.70
N GLY A 294 -12.83 -5.42 -8.85
CA GLY A 294 -11.85 -5.11 -7.82
C GLY A 294 -11.38 -6.32 -7.01
N ILE A 295 -10.75 -6.03 -5.89
CA ILE A 295 -10.20 -6.99 -4.94
C ILE A 295 -11.03 -6.95 -3.66
N ASN A 296 -11.18 -8.10 -3.01
CA ASN A 296 -11.83 -8.23 -1.73
C ASN A 296 -10.82 -8.74 -0.71
N LEU A 297 -10.63 -8.01 0.36
CA LEU A 297 -9.78 -8.39 1.48
C LEU A 297 -10.65 -9.10 2.52
N TYR A 298 -10.37 -10.37 2.77
CA TYR A 298 -11.13 -11.15 3.74
C TYR A 298 -10.76 -10.80 5.18
N ASN A 299 -11.75 -10.51 6.00
CA ASN A 299 -11.62 -10.29 7.43
C ASN A 299 -12.06 -11.54 8.20
N ALA A 300 -11.10 -12.25 8.78
CA ALA A 300 -11.36 -13.50 9.51
C ALA A 300 -12.12 -13.30 10.83
N LEU A 301 -12.05 -12.12 11.46
CA LEU A 301 -12.74 -11.82 12.72
C LEU A 301 -14.24 -11.63 12.53
N THR A 302 -14.62 -10.95 11.45
CA THR A 302 -16.02 -10.64 11.15
C THR A 302 -16.60 -11.55 10.07
N ASP A 303 -15.75 -12.41 9.48
CA ASP A 303 -16.08 -13.36 8.41
C ASP A 303 -16.80 -12.70 7.21
N ASN A 304 -16.25 -11.57 6.79
CA ASN A 304 -16.75 -10.73 5.69
C ASN A 304 -15.61 -10.14 4.86
N PHE A 305 -15.89 -9.20 3.96
CA PHE A 305 -14.92 -8.64 3.03
C PHE A 305 -14.89 -7.12 3.08
N GLU A 306 -13.70 -6.56 2.94
CA GLU A 306 -13.48 -5.15 2.62
C GLU A 306 -13.18 -5.05 1.12
N ARG A 307 -13.94 -4.22 0.40
CA ARG A 307 -13.81 -4.06 -1.06
C ARG A 307 -12.76 -3.01 -1.40
N ILE A 308 -11.85 -3.37 -2.30
CA ILE A 308 -10.83 -2.50 -2.89
C ILE A 308 -11.15 -2.41 -4.39
N ASN A 309 -11.69 -1.29 -4.81
CA ASN A 309 -12.06 -1.03 -6.19
C ASN A 309 -11.58 0.37 -6.61
N LYS A 310 -11.68 0.65 -7.91
CA LYS A 310 -11.48 1.99 -8.42
C LYS A 310 -12.55 2.88 -7.80
N ASP A 311 -12.13 3.92 -7.10
CA ASP A 311 -13.07 4.90 -6.56
C ASP A 311 -13.65 5.71 -7.73
N THR A 312 -14.96 5.56 -7.93
CA THR A 312 -15.72 6.25 -8.98
C THR A 312 -16.39 7.52 -8.45
N GLY A 313 -15.86 8.13 -7.38
CA GLY A 313 -16.33 9.42 -6.88
C GLY A 313 -16.44 10.42 -8.04
N GLU A 314 -17.62 10.98 -8.26
CA GLU A 314 -17.88 11.94 -9.33
C GLU A 314 -16.91 13.12 -9.20
N GLY A 315 -15.93 13.20 -10.12
CA GLY A 315 -15.14 14.41 -10.38
C GLY A 315 -13.75 14.48 -9.74
N GLU A 316 -13.33 13.55 -8.87
CA GLU A 316 -11.98 13.58 -8.30
C GLU A 316 -11.10 12.46 -8.85
N ILE A 317 -9.88 12.79 -9.29
CA ILE A 317 -8.81 11.81 -9.49
C ILE A 317 -8.38 11.36 -8.09
N VAL A 318 -8.99 10.30 -7.59
CA VAL A 318 -8.57 9.70 -6.32
C VAL A 318 -7.21 9.06 -6.56
N GLN A 319 -6.17 9.71 -6.10
CA GLN A 319 -4.83 9.13 -6.06
C GLN A 319 -4.85 7.97 -5.08
N ASN A 320 -4.07 6.94 -5.37
CA ASN A 320 -3.90 5.78 -4.48
C ASN A 320 -5.06 4.77 -4.47
N THR A 321 -5.58 4.42 -5.65
CA THR A 321 -6.58 3.36 -5.84
C THR A 321 -6.17 2.41 -6.96
N LEU A 322 -6.91 1.30 -7.12
CA LEU A 322 -6.84 0.50 -8.32
C LEU A 322 -7.17 1.35 -9.54
N ASN A 323 -6.41 1.19 -10.60
CA ASN A 323 -6.66 1.89 -11.85
C ASN A 323 -7.71 1.24 -12.75
N CYS A 324 -8.00 -0.04 -12.50
CA CYS A 324 -8.99 -0.84 -13.22
C CYS A 324 -9.58 -1.90 -12.30
N ASP A 325 -10.89 -2.00 -12.27
CA ASP A 325 -11.60 -3.00 -11.44
C ASP A 325 -11.53 -4.42 -12.02
N PHE A 326 -11.25 -4.58 -13.29
CA PHE A 326 -11.13 -5.88 -13.92
C PHE A 326 -9.77 -6.52 -13.56
N VAL A 327 -9.73 -7.24 -12.45
CA VAL A 327 -8.53 -7.92 -11.95
C VAL A 327 -8.47 -9.33 -12.53
N ASN A 328 -7.33 -9.70 -13.13
CA ASN A 328 -7.10 -11.03 -13.72
C ASN A 328 -6.32 -11.95 -12.79
N CYS A 329 -5.24 -11.44 -12.18
CA CYS A 329 -4.31 -12.24 -11.39
C CYS A 329 -3.73 -11.43 -10.23
N LEU A 330 -3.27 -12.14 -9.21
CA LEU A 330 -2.61 -11.64 -8.01
C LEU A 330 -1.30 -12.39 -7.80
N LEU A 331 -0.26 -11.66 -7.40
CA LEU A 331 0.98 -12.25 -6.89
C LEU A 331 1.36 -11.55 -5.59
N THR A 332 1.52 -12.31 -4.52
CA THR A 332 2.00 -11.80 -3.23
C THR A 332 3.52 -11.97 -3.13
N ASP A 333 4.22 -10.91 -2.74
CA ASP A 333 5.67 -10.84 -2.60
C ASP A 333 6.04 -10.07 -1.33
N GLY A 334 6.00 -10.74 -0.18
CA GLY A 334 6.14 -10.10 1.12
C GLY A 334 5.06 -9.04 1.37
N ASP A 335 5.49 -7.79 1.59
CA ASP A 335 4.58 -6.65 1.79
C ASP A 335 4.06 -6.03 0.47
N ILE A 336 4.45 -6.58 -0.66
CA ILE A 336 4.01 -6.14 -1.99
C ILE A 336 3.02 -7.14 -2.56
N ILE A 337 1.94 -6.63 -3.11
CA ILE A 337 0.97 -7.39 -3.87
C ILE A 337 0.94 -6.82 -5.29
N TRP A 338 1.27 -7.65 -6.24
CA TRP A 338 1.18 -7.33 -7.65
C TRP A 338 -0.20 -7.71 -8.17
N VAL A 339 -0.86 -6.78 -8.84
CA VAL A 339 -2.24 -6.92 -9.32
C VAL A 339 -2.26 -6.73 -10.82
N GLY A 340 -2.42 -7.82 -11.55
CA GLY A 340 -2.59 -7.82 -13.00
C GLY A 340 -4.04 -7.49 -13.36
N THR A 341 -4.24 -6.46 -14.18
CA THR A 341 -5.57 -6.04 -14.62
C THR A 341 -5.69 -6.01 -16.13
N LYS A 342 -6.91 -5.79 -16.63
CA LYS A 342 -7.15 -5.59 -18.07
C LYS A 342 -6.44 -4.36 -18.63
N TRP A 343 -6.13 -3.36 -17.81
CA TRP A 343 -5.63 -2.07 -18.27
C TRP A 343 -4.32 -1.62 -17.64
N ARG A 344 -3.63 -2.39 -16.84
CA ARG A 344 -2.29 -2.06 -16.29
C ARG A 344 -1.86 -3.09 -15.26
N LEU A 345 -0.59 -3.05 -14.93
CA LEU A 345 -0.04 -3.69 -13.75
C LEU A 345 -0.12 -2.71 -12.56
N ASN A 346 -0.67 -3.14 -11.44
CA ASN A 346 -0.66 -2.34 -10.22
C ASN A 346 0.28 -3.00 -9.20
N LYS A 347 1.07 -2.17 -8.55
CA LYS A 347 1.82 -2.51 -7.36
C LYS A 347 1.05 -1.97 -6.16
N MET A 348 0.50 -2.85 -5.36
CA MET A 348 -0.11 -2.54 -4.08
C MET A 348 0.91 -2.86 -3.00
N SER A 349 1.39 -1.86 -2.28
CA SER A 349 2.35 -2.03 -1.19
C SER A 349 1.73 -1.62 0.13
N ARG A 350 2.04 -2.36 1.19
CA ARG A 350 1.60 -1.97 2.52
C ARG A 350 2.15 -0.59 2.82
N ARG A 351 1.29 0.31 3.26
CA ARG A 351 1.71 1.61 3.76
C ARG A 351 2.45 1.35 5.07
N MET A 352 3.76 1.45 5.06
CA MET A 352 4.49 1.61 6.31
C MET A 352 3.98 2.91 6.92
N LEU A 353 3.37 2.85 8.10
CA LEU A 353 2.79 3.98 8.85
C LEU A 353 3.83 5.05 9.25
N LEU A 354 5.01 5.03 8.67
CA LEU A 354 6.09 5.99 8.93
C LEU A 354 5.83 7.37 8.30
N VAL A 355 4.93 7.49 7.32
CA VAL A 355 4.63 8.77 6.66
C VAL A 355 3.12 8.96 6.56
N GLN A 356 2.59 9.87 7.36
CA GLN A 356 1.21 10.35 7.25
C GLN A 356 1.25 11.76 6.67
N ASN A 357 0.64 11.94 5.50
CA ASN A 357 0.56 13.24 4.84
C ASN A 357 -0.75 13.94 5.23
N TYR A 358 -0.62 15.20 5.64
CA TYR A 358 -1.73 16.11 5.86
C TYR A 358 -1.67 17.21 4.81
N TYR A 359 -2.78 17.50 4.14
CA TYR A 359 -2.87 18.53 3.11
C TYR A 359 -4.26 19.18 3.09
N HIS A 360 -4.36 20.32 2.43
CA HIS A 360 -5.63 21.01 2.24
C HIS A 360 -6.51 20.26 1.25
N ILE A 361 -7.76 19.98 1.64
CA ILE A 361 -8.80 19.39 0.80
C ILE A 361 -10.02 20.32 0.88
N PRO A 362 -10.35 21.06 -0.19
CA PRO A 362 -11.42 22.08 -0.16
C PRO A 362 -12.79 21.55 0.29
N THR A 363 -13.08 20.27 0.04
CA THR A 363 -14.35 19.62 0.39
C THR A 363 -14.38 19.06 1.80
N ILE A 364 -13.24 19.05 2.54
CA ILE A 364 -13.14 18.50 3.89
C ILE A 364 -12.78 19.61 4.89
N PRO A 365 -13.75 20.15 5.64
CA PRO A 365 -13.53 21.26 6.56
C PRO A 365 -12.48 21.01 7.65
N GLY A 366 -12.22 19.75 8.00
CA GLY A 366 -11.21 19.35 8.98
C GLY A 366 -9.83 19.05 8.40
N SER A 367 -9.57 19.26 7.12
CA SER A 367 -8.25 19.18 6.51
C SER A 367 -7.39 20.39 6.89
N LEU A 368 -6.11 20.48 6.46
CA LEU A 368 -5.32 21.71 6.62
C LEU A 368 -5.99 22.89 5.92
N SER A 369 -5.86 24.09 6.49
CA SER A 369 -6.44 25.31 5.92
C SER A 369 -5.80 25.71 4.59
N GLN A 370 -4.49 25.42 4.40
CA GLN A 370 -3.72 25.62 3.17
C GLN A 370 -2.53 24.65 3.10
N ASN A 371 -2.01 24.37 1.89
CA ASN A 371 -0.91 23.44 1.69
C ASN A 371 0.49 23.96 2.08
N PRO A 372 0.90 25.22 1.77
CA PRO A 372 2.21 25.66 2.20
C PRO A 372 2.27 25.79 3.72
N VAL A 373 3.07 24.94 4.38
CA VAL A 373 3.31 24.93 5.81
C VAL A 373 4.63 25.63 6.12
N ASN A 374 4.60 26.65 6.96
CA ASN A 374 5.78 27.43 7.38
C ASN A 374 6.31 27.01 8.75
N ALA A 375 5.42 26.61 9.66
CA ALA A 375 5.80 26.35 11.05
C ALA A 375 5.02 25.19 11.65
N ILE A 376 5.68 24.43 12.51
CA ILE A 376 5.11 23.30 13.24
C ILE A 376 5.57 23.37 14.69
N TYR A 377 4.65 23.14 15.62
CA TYR A 377 4.94 23.10 17.05
C TYR A 377 4.04 22.07 17.73
N GLU A 378 4.60 21.20 18.55
CA GLU A 378 3.84 20.30 19.42
C GLU A 378 3.97 20.79 20.86
N ASP A 379 2.84 21.06 21.50
CA ASP A 379 2.82 21.52 22.88
C ASP A 379 2.98 20.35 23.87
N PRO A 380 3.29 20.61 25.14
CA PRO A 380 3.50 19.55 26.14
C PRO A 380 2.28 18.64 26.38
N SER A 381 1.11 19.00 25.92
CA SER A 381 -0.10 18.18 25.97
C SER A 381 -0.27 17.29 24.74
N GLY A 382 0.64 17.38 23.75
CA GLY A 382 0.61 16.63 22.51
C GLY A 382 -0.32 17.23 21.44
N VAL A 383 -0.76 18.48 21.61
CA VAL A 383 -1.50 19.21 20.59
C VAL A 383 -0.53 19.71 19.53
N LEU A 384 -0.80 19.40 18.27
CA LEU A 384 -0.02 19.86 17.14
C LEU A 384 -0.58 21.19 16.61
N TRP A 385 0.29 22.20 16.51
CA TRP A 385 0.03 23.50 15.95
C TRP A 385 0.76 23.65 14.61
N VAL A 386 0.05 24.08 13.57
CA VAL A 386 0.60 24.19 12.21
C VAL A 386 0.29 25.56 11.64
N GLY A 387 1.31 26.31 11.31
CA GLY A 387 1.23 27.60 10.63
C GLY A 387 1.28 27.44 9.12
N THR A 388 0.34 28.03 8.42
CA THR A 388 0.25 27.96 6.95
C THR A 388 0.37 29.35 6.31
N VAL A 389 0.71 29.36 5.02
CA VAL A 389 0.69 30.57 4.20
C VAL A 389 -0.77 30.88 3.83
N GLU A 390 -1.24 32.07 4.16
CA GLU A 390 -2.59 32.59 3.87
C GLU A 390 -3.77 31.78 4.45
N GLY A 391 -3.52 30.65 5.11
CA GLY A 391 -4.55 29.80 5.71
C GLY A 391 -4.70 29.94 7.23
N GLY A 392 -3.85 30.73 7.88
CA GLY A 392 -3.88 30.93 9.32
C GLY A 392 -3.17 29.84 10.11
N LEU A 393 -3.64 29.65 11.34
CA LEU A 393 -3.15 28.67 12.29
C LEU A 393 -4.09 27.46 12.34
N ASN A 394 -3.52 26.28 12.33
CA ASN A 394 -4.23 25.01 12.45
C ASN A 394 -3.87 24.33 13.77
N ARG A 395 -4.85 23.77 14.45
CA ARG A 395 -4.71 23.02 15.69
C ARG A 395 -5.24 21.59 15.53
N ARG A 396 -4.45 20.60 15.92
CA ARG A 396 -4.87 19.19 15.93
C ARG A 396 -4.71 18.62 17.34
N ALA A 397 -5.81 18.16 17.93
CA ALA A 397 -5.78 17.48 19.21
C ALA A 397 -5.11 16.10 19.12
N PRO A 398 -4.49 15.59 20.20
CA PRO A 398 -3.94 14.23 20.23
C PRO A 398 -4.98 13.19 19.84
N GLY A 399 -4.61 12.25 18.94
CA GLY A 399 -5.50 11.21 18.45
C GLY A 399 -6.58 11.67 17.45
N SER A 400 -6.67 12.96 17.13
CA SER A 400 -7.58 13.48 16.10
C SER A 400 -6.92 13.42 14.71
N ASN A 401 -7.72 13.18 13.68
CA ASN A 401 -7.31 13.30 12.28
C ASN A 401 -7.79 14.61 11.62
N THR A 402 -8.43 15.50 12.40
CA THR A 402 -8.96 16.77 11.90
C THR A 402 -8.27 17.95 12.54
N PHE A 403 -8.22 19.07 11.79
CA PHE A 403 -7.67 20.35 12.22
C PHE A 403 -8.79 21.35 12.50
N GLU A 404 -8.62 22.13 13.56
CA GLU A 404 -9.37 23.36 13.83
C GLU A 404 -8.60 24.53 13.23
N HIS A 405 -9.29 25.50 12.64
CA HIS A 405 -8.67 26.64 11.96
C HIS A 405 -8.87 27.93 12.75
N TYR A 406 -7.84 28.76 12.78
CA TYR A 406 -7.81 30.10 13.37
C TYR A 406 -7.32 31.05 12.30
N THR A 407 -8.11 32.08 12.01
CA THR A 407 -7.83 33.08 10.97
C THR A 407 -7.96 34.50 11.51
N THR A 408 -7.79 35.50 10.67
CA THR A 408 -8.07 36.90 10.98
C THR A 408 -9.54 37.16 11.30
N ASP A 409 -10.43 36.22 10.91
CA ASP A 409 -11.85 36.29 11.20
C ASP A 409 -12.18 35.86 12.64
N ALA A 410 -13.39 36.22 13.11
CA ALA A 410 -13.89 35.78 14.39
C ALA A 410 -13.99 34.23 14.46
N PRO A 411 -13.75 33.62 15.63
CA PRO A 411 -13.47 34.22 16.93
C PRO A 411 -11.99 34.47 17.23
N ALA A 412 -11.05 33.98 16.37
CA ALA A 412 -9.63 34.00 16.71
C ALA A 412 -8.98 35.38 16.56
N HIS A 413 -9.34 36.10 15.51
CA HIS A 413 -8.77 37.40 15.18
C HIS A 413 -7.24 37.43 15.13
N LEU A 414 -6.62 36.48 14.40
CA LEU A 414 -5.19 36.53 14.16
C LEU A 414 -4.81 37.86 13.51
N SER A 415 -3.61 38.35 13.80
CA SER A 415 -3.10 39.56 13.18
C SER A 415 -2.88 39.45 11.67
N HIS A 416 -2.55 38.24 11.19
CA HIS A 416 -2.38 37.94 9.77
C HIS A 416 -2.56 36.44 9.51
N ASN A 417 -3.07 36.04 8.33
CA ASN A 417 -3.31 34.64 7.97
C ASN A 417 -2.04 33.87 7.54
N THR A 418 -0.90 34.53 7.37
CA THR A 418 0.36 33.81 7.15
C THR A 418 1.11 33.68 8.46
N VAL A 419 1.04 32.51 9.07
CA VAL A 419 1.74 32.15 10.30
C VAL A 419 3.12 31.60 9.94
N SER A 420 4.19 32.18 10.50
CA SER A 420 5.58 31.92 10.11
C SER A 420 6.40 31.13 11.10
N CYS A 421 6.17 31.30 12.40
CA CYS A 421 6.97 30.70 13.45
C CYS A 421 6.25 30.61 14.79
N PHE A 422 6.76 29.71 15.67
CA PHE A 422 6.23 29.47 17.00
C PHE A 422 7.34 29.41 18.06
N THR A 423 6.99 29.81 19.28
CA THR A 423 7.70 29.49 20.51
C THR A 423 6.71 29.44 21.66
N SER A 424 7.05 28.82 22.79
CA SER A 424 6.20 28.86 24.00
C SER A 424 6.95 29.41 25.18
N ASP A 425 6.24 30.05 26.10
CA ASP A 425 6.79 30.53 27.35
C ASP A 425 6.44 29.64 28.55
N ASN A 426 6.98 29.98 29.72
CA ASN A 426 6.75 29.24 30.95
C ASN A 426 5.33 29.45 31.53
N ASP A 427 4.59 30.46 31.08
CA ASP A 427 3.23 30.74 31.49
C ASP A 427 2.20 29.88 30.73
N GLY A 428 2.62 29.16 29.68
CA GLY A 428 1.79 28.30 28.85
C GLY A 428 1.12 29.05 27.72
N ARG A 429 1.76 30.13 27.24
CA ARG A 429 1.34 30.85 26.04
C ARG A 429 2.10 30.33 24.85
N LEU A 430 1.39 30.08 23.73
CA LEU A 430 1.99 29.86 22.43
C LEU A 430 2.14 31.20 21.73
N TRP A 431 3.38 31.61 21.55
CA TRP A 431 3.77 32.79 20.78
C TRP A 431 3.79 32.47 19.30
N ILE A 432 3.24 33.36 18.53
CA ILE A 432 3.00 33.16 17.09
C ILE A 432 3.55 34.38 16.36
N GLY A 433 4.47 34.15 15.44
CA GLY A 433 4.92 35.13 14.47
C GLY A 433 4.13 35.03 13.17
N THR A 434 3.91 36.18 12.53
CA THR A 434 3.16 36.28 11.28
C THR A 434 3.89 37.15 10.24
N TRP A 435 3.56 36.94 8.95
CA TRP A 435 4.05 37.79 7.89
C TRP A 435 3.07 38.95 7.62
N GLY A 436 3.29 40.07 8.30
CA GLY A 436 2.50 41.28 8.14
C GLY A 436 1.76 41.75 9.36
N GLY A 437 1.58 40.91 10.40
CA GLY A 437 0.87 41.24 11.65
C GLY A 437 1.73 41.16 12.90
N GLY A 438 3.08 41.04 12.76
CA GLY A 438 3.98 40.97 13.91
C GLY A 438 3.85 39.69 14.72
N ILE A 439 3.93 39.83 16.06
CA ILE A 439 3.78 38.72 17.00
C ILE A 439 2.57 38.85 17.91
N GLY A 440 2.13 37.73 18.42
CA GLY A 440 1.09 37.68 19.48
C GLY A 440 1.08 36.29 20.09
N TRP A 441 0.11 36.01 20.92
CA TRP A 441 0.04 34.72 21.60
C TRP A 441 -1.39 34.24 21.82
N ILE A 442 -1.53 32.93 22.03
CA ILE A 442 -2.76 32.27 22.48
C ILE A 442 -2.48 31.49 23.78
N ASP A 443 -3.50 31.31 24.60
CA ASP A 443 -3.43 30.53 25.83
C ASP A 443 -3.60 29.03 25.52
N MET A 444 -2.53 28.24 25.68
CA MET A 444 -2.56 26.78 25.46
C MET A 444 -3.30 26.04 26.59
N LYS A 445 -3.38 26.63 27.81
CA LYS A 445 -4.04 26.03 28.98
C LYS A 445 -5.57 26.10 28.89
N ASN A 446 -6.09 27.05 28.11
CA ASN A 446 -7.52 27.21 27.88
C ASN A 446 -7.85 27.14 26.37
N PRO A 447 -7.83 25.98 25.76
CA PRO A 447 -8.06 25.83 24.32
C PRO A 447 -9.48 26.20 23.87
N GLN A 448 -10.40 26.37 24.81
CA GLN A 448 -11.77 26.88 24.54
C GLN A 448 -11.78 28.38 24.25
N ASN A 449 -10.81 29.11 24.80
CA ASN A 449 -10.63 30.54 24.50
C ASN A 449 -9.77 30.67 23.24
N LYS A 450 -10.42 30.74 22.08
CA LYS A 450 -9.77 30.85 20.76
C LYS A 450 -9.26 32.28 20.47
N GLN A 451 -9.08 33.13 21.47
CA GLN A 451 -8.68 34.51 21.26
C GLN A 451 -7.17 34.65 21.11
N PHE A 452 -6.74 35.28 20.02
CA PHE A 452 -5.38 35.73 19.81
C PHE A 452 -5.14 37.07 20.48
N HIS A 453 -4.02 37.20 21.21
CA HIS A 453 -3.59 38.42 21.86
C HIS A 453 -2.47 39.06 21.06
N HIS A 454 -2.81 40.07 20.30
CA HIS A 454 -1.85 40.83 19.50
C HIS A 454 -0.99 41.75 20.40
N ILE A 455 0.28 41.92 20.07
CA ILE A 455 1.20 42.84 20.72
C ILE A 455 1.19 44.17 19.94
N GLU A 456 0.59 45.20 20.53
CA GLU A 456 0.59 46.55 20.00
C GLU A 456 1.75 47.34 20.60
N ILE A 457 2.58 47.94 19.73
CA ILE A 457 3.70 48.77 20.15
C ILE A 457 3.58 50.13 19.48
N PRO A 458 3.02 51.13 20.19
CA PRO A 458 2.68 52.43 19.62
C PRO A 458 3.88 53.21 19.05
N GLU A 459 5.11 52.95 19.56
CA GLU A 459 6.30 53.67 19.17
C GLU A 459 6.85 53.28 17.78
N TYR A 460 6.43 52.12 17.26
CA TYR A 460 6.88 51.60 15.98
C TYR A 460 5.84 51.71 14.84
N GLY A 461 4.69 52.33 15.11
CA GLY A 461 3.62 52.56 14.14
C GLY A 461 3.00 51.29 13.57
N ASP A 462 2.32 51.44 12.41
CA ASP A 462 1.89 50.25 11.64
C ASP A 462 3.11 49.46 11.26
N PHE A 463 3.27 48.36 11.90
CA PHE A 463 4.35 47.43 11.91
C PHE A 463 5.03 47.21 10.54
N SER A 464 5.95 48.07 10.15
CA SER A 464 6.88 47.84 9.07
C SER A 464 7.84 46.66 9.34
N TRP A 465 7.91 46.18 10.59
CA TRP A 465 8.56 44.95 11.01
C TRP A 465 7.63 43.74 10.93
N GLY A 466 6.50 43.84 10.31
CA GLY A 466 5.43 42.85 10.24
C GLY A 466 5.80 41.48 9.73
N TRP A 467 7.04 41.27 9.30
CA TRP A 467 7.52 39.97 8.83
C TRP A 467 8.34 39.27 9.91
N ALA A 468 7.69 38.82 11.01
CA ALA A 468 8.34 37.97 11.98
C ALA A 468 8.71 36.63 11.30
N GLY A 469 9.97 36.49 10.93
CA GLY A 469 10.47 35.27 10.26
C GLY A 469 10.84 34.16 11.24
N SER A 470 11.23 34.52 12.47
CA SER A 470 11.58 33.60 13.54
C SER A 470 11.39 34.23 14.91
N ILE A 471 11.00 33.41 15.91
CA ILE A 471 10.87 33.83 17.31
C ILE A 471 11.46 32.78 18.24
N CYS A 472 11.97 33.21 19.41
CA CYS A 472 12.50 32.32 20.42
C CYS A 472 12.25 32.87 21.82
N TYR A 473 11.84 32.03 22.75
CA TYR A 473 11.67 32.41 24.16
C TYR A 473 12.98 32.26 24.93
N ASP A 474 13.44 33.36 25.50
CA ASP A 474 14.56 33.44 26.43
C ASP A 474 14.05 33.26 27.87
N HIS A 475 14.24 32.08 28.42
CA HIS A 475 13.78 31.70 29.75
C HIS A 475 14.57 32.37 30.88
N LEU A 476 15.80 32.87 30.64
CA LEU A 476 16.61 33.56 31.63
C LEU A 476 16.14 34.99 31.83
N ASN A 477 15.93 35.70 30.74
CA ASN A 477 15.56 37.11 30.77
C ASN A 477 14.05 37.31 30.69
N ASN A 478 13.27 36.22 30.56
CA ASN A 478 11.82 36.24 30.38
C ASN A 478 11.39 37.14 29.22
N ALA A 479 11.95 36.91 28.07
CA ALA A 479 11.77 37.75 26.88
C ALA A 479 11.57 36.90 25.61
N ILE A 480 10.94 37.51 24.60
CA ILE A 480 10.80 36.91 23.25
C ILE A 480 11.77 37.62 22.29
N TRP A 481 12.70 36.86 21.73
CA TRP A 481 13.51 37.32 20.62
C TRP A 481 12.74 37.18 19.33
N VAL A 482 12.72 38.26 18.53
CA VAL A 482 11.96 38.32 17.26
C VAL A 482 12.88 38.72 16.14
N GLY A 483 13.03 37.86 15.15
CA GLY A 483 13.78 38.11 13.91
C GLY A 483 12.84 38.52 12.79
N THR A 484 13.17 39.64 12.19
CA THR A 484 12.48 40.12 10.99
C THR A 484 13.42 40.11 9.78
N SER A 485 12.96 40.51 8.61
CA SER A 485 13.79 40.62 7.42
C SER A 485 14.88 41.70 7.55
N THR A 486 14.76 42.64 8.50
CA THR A 486 15.63 43.81 8.62
C THR A 486 16.35 43.94 9.94
N ASN A 487 15.72 43.49 11.04
CA ASN A 487 16.23 43.71 12.39
C ASN A 487 15.93 42.54 13.33
N ILE A 488 16.60 42.56 14.49
CA ILE A 488 16.32 41.71 15.63
C ILE A 488 15.76 42.55 16.75
N TYR A 489 14.65 42.12 17.32
CA TYR A 489 13.99 42.75 18.43
C TYR A 489 13.93 41.82 19.63
N VAL A 490 13.81 42.40 20.84
CA VAL A 490 13.56 41.68 22.09
C VAL A 490 12.36 42.28 22.75
N TYR A 491 11.33 41.47 22.97
CA TYR A 491 10.14 41.83 23.71
C TYR A 491 10.21 41.30 25.15
N ASP A 492 10.41 42.18 26.12
CA ASP A 492 10.44 41.85 27.54
C ASP A 492 9.02 41.60 28.05
N LEU A 493 8.77 40.41 28.59
CA LEU A 493 7.43 40.00 29.03
C LEU A 493 6.98 40.65 30.33
N LYS A 494 7.93 41.13 31.13
CA LYS A 494 7.64 41.78 32.42
C LYS A 494 7.32 43.27 32.25
N THR A 495 8.13 43.95 31.45
CA THR A 495 7.95 45.41 31.21
C THR A 495 7.01 45.69 30.05
N GLN A 496 6.73 44.70 29.22
CA GLN A 496 5.96 44.79 27.96
C GLN A 496 6.56 45.81 26.98
N THR A 497 7.88 45.90 26.94
CA THR A 497 8.60 46.82 26.06
C THR A 497 9.36 46.06 24.99
N LEU A 498 9.41 46.65 23.79
CA LEU A 498 10.23 46.14 22.67
C LEU A 498 11.53 46.95 22.61
N THR A 499 12.62 46.28 22.42
CA THR A 499 13.95 46.90 22.24
C THR A 499 14.66 46.35 21.01
N GLU A 500 15.55 47.17 20.42
CA GLU A 500 16.44 46.78 19.36
C GLU A 500 17.86 46.64 19.95
N PRO A 501 18.28 45.46 20.42
CA PRO A 501 19.52 45.31 21.18
C PRO A 501 20.78 45.64 20.35
N PHE A 502 20.70 45.57 19.03
CA PHE A 502 21.82 45.80 18.12
C PHE A 502 21.71 47.14 17.34
N LYS A 503 20.84 48.04 17.74
CA LYS A 503 20.63 49.33 17.05
C LYS A 503 21.92 50.11 16.93
N GLY A 504 22.33 50.38 15.69
CA GLY A 504 23.57 51.14 15.40
C GLY A 504 24.85 50.31 15.47
N MET A 505 24.81 49.02 15.73
CA MET A 505 25.96 48.11 15.67
C MET A 505 26.09 47.57 14.26
N ASN A 506 27.32 47.60 13.70
CA ASN A 506 27.61 46.92 12.46
C ASN A 506 28.01 45.46 12.79
N LEU A 507 27.03 44.57 12.77
CA LEU A 507 27.23 43.13 13.06
C LEU A 507 27.44 42.30 11.79
N GLY A 508 27.77 42.95 10.67
CA GLY A 508 28.14 42.25 9.43
C GLY A 508 27.01 41.31 8.94
N GLY A 509 25.88 41.86 8.49
CA GLY A 509 24.84 41.06 7.83
C GLY A 509 23.77 40.44 8.73
N ILE A 510 23.36 41.12 9.81
CA ILE A 510 22.20 40.71 10.63
C ILE A 510 20.87 40.83 9.85
N GLU A 511 20.87 41.48 8.71
CA GLU A 511 19.73 41.53 7.82
C GLU A 511 19.34 40.09 7.37
N GLY A 512 18.13 39.66 7.70
CA GLY A 512 17.61 38.36 7.28
C GLY A 512 17.92 37.19 8.22
N CYS A 513 17.61 37.33 9.52
CA CYS A 513 17.65 36.19 10.43
C CYS A 513 16.54 35.17 10.11
N THR A 514 16.95 33.94 9.78
CA THR A 514 16.04 32.86 9.36
C THR A 514 15.78 31.82 10.45
N GLY A 515 16.53 31.81 11.55
CA GLY A 515 16.36 30.85 12.61
C GLY A 515 17.01 31.24 13.92
N TYR A 516 16.38 30.85 15.02
CA TYR A 516 16.88 31.00 16.38
C TYR A 516 16.97 29.67 17.08
N TYR A 517 18.01 29.52 17.93
CA TYR A 517 18.14 28.38 18.83
C TYR A 517 18.88 28.82 20.10
N ILE A 518 18.31 28.52 21.27
CA ILE A 518 19.00 28.70 22.55
C ILE A 518 19.54 27.34 22.99
N ASP A 519 20.85 27.25 23.17
CA ASP A 519 21.49 26.01 23.61
C ASP A 519 21.40 25.81 25.13
N LYS A 520 21.84 24.64 25.60
CA LYS A 520 21.83 24.27 27.03
C LYS A 520 22.74 25.16 27.92
N ASP A 521 23.69 25.87 27.32
CA ASP A 521 24.63 26.76 28.00
C ASP A 521 24.15 28.22 27.94
N ASN A 522 22.90 28.46 27.52
CA ASN A 522 22.22 29.75 27.37
C ASN A 522 22.86 30.70 26.34
N HIS A 523 23.41 30.13 25.28
CA HIS A 523 23.80 30.92 24.13
C HIS A 523 22.65 30.95 23.11
N LEU A 524 22.31 32.13 22.64
CA LEU A 524 21.39 32.31 21.50
C LEU A 524 22.18 32.23 20.20
N TRP A 525 21.83 31.28 19.36
CA TRP A 525 22.37 31.09 18.03
C TRP A 525 21.42 31.69 17.00
N LEU A 526 21.99 32.50 16.10
CA LEU A 526 21.26 33.18 15.03
C LEU A 526 21.74 32.66 13.68
N GLY A 527 20.83 32.07 12.90
CA GLY A 527 21.07 31.76 11.49
C GLY A 527 20.85 33.01 10.64
N LEU A 528 21.91 33.57 10.06
CA LEU A 528 21.89 34.77 9.24
C LEU A 528 22.10 34.41 7.77
N THR A 529 21.75 35.33 6.86
CA THR A 529 22.01 35.13 5.41
C THR A 529 23.50 34.98 5.11
N GLU A 530 24.39 35.60 5.89
CA GLU A 530 25.84 35.59 5.69
C GLU A 530 26.60 34.74 6.71
N GLY A 531 25.94 33.95 7.55
CA GLY A 531 26.63 33.10 8.51
C GLY A 531 25.88 32.76 9.78
N LEU A 532 26.63 32.42 10.83
CA LEU A 532 26.11 32.03 12.13
C LEU A 532 26.65 33.00 13.20
N CYS A 533 25.77 33.56 14.01
CA CYS A 533 26.12 34.40 15.15
C CYS A 533 25.74 33.69 16.46
N ARG A 534 26.57 33.87 17.49
CA ARG A 534 26.30 33.40 18.85
C ARG A 534 26.33 34.57 19.83
N ILE A 535 25.30 34.64 20.67
CA ILE A 535 25.14 35.63 21.73
C ILE A 535 25.10 34.91 23.07
N ASP A 536 25.84 35.38 24.05
CA ASP A 536 25.75 34.88 25.42
C ASP A 536 24.64 35.65 26.15
N LEU A 537 23.60 34.94 26.60
CA LEU A 537 22.41 35.52 27.24
C LEU A 537 22.63 35.76 28.76
N ALA A 538 23.71 35.22 29.31
CA ALA A 538 24.00 35.32 30.74
C ALA A 538 24.88 36.54 31.09
N VAL A 539 25.25 37.36 30.12
CA VAL A 539 26.18 38.52 30.31
C VAL A 539 25.40 39.83 30.36
#